data_112479c0b34a8d1cb314d1c2d12da4ed
#
_entry.id   112479c0b34a8d1cb314d1c2d12da4ed
#
_cell.length_a   1.000
_cell.length_b   1.000
_cell.length_c   1.000
_cell.angle_alpha   90.00
_cell.angle_beta   90.00
_cell.angle_gamma   90.00
#
_symmetry.space_group_name_H-M   'P 1'
#
loop_
_entity.id
_entity.type
_entity.pdbx_description
1 polymer ?
#
loop_
_entity_poly.entity_id
_entity_poly.type
_entity_poly.pdbx_seq_one_letter_code
_entity_poly.pdbx_strand_id
1 'polypeptide(L)'
;EIDGHGFDAFGGSKDHNYAIPMHRSRDDDLSMAPLTLPCTLMRAGTSRGPFFLRDWLPADEAARNEALIGAIGASDLLQVDGVGGGSTLTSKVAIVSRSAEPGCDVDYLFAQVGVGQKSVETRPNCGNMLSGVAPFAIEQGLVAAADGETTVRVFNVNTRSRIDVTVLTPGRRVVYDGSTSIDGVAGTAAPIRLNFLDAWGAMTGSLFPTGRRIDTIDGLEVTCIDAAMALV
;
A
#
# COMPACT_ATOMS: atom_id res chain seq x y z
N GLU A 1 17.44 -17.92 25.22
CA GLU A 1 16.28 -17.34 25.93
C GLU A 1 15.64 -16.33 25.01
N ILE A 2 14.48 -16.67 24.44
CA ILE A 2 13.68 -15.76 23.60
C ILE A 2 12.72 -15.10 24.57
N ASP A 3 12.99 -13.84 24.90
CA ASP A 3 12.06 -13.04 25.70
C ASP A 3 10.76 -12.87 24.92
N GLY A 4 9.70 -13.47 25.50
CA GLY A 4 8.36 -13.45 24.95
C GLY A 4 7.71 -12.07 25.06
N HIS A 5 8.00 -11.20 24.11
CA HIS A 5 7.15 -10.05 23.87
C HIS A 5 6.11 -10.42 22.82
N GLY A 6 4.88 -10.61 23.31
CA GLY A 6 3.72 -10.93 22.51
C GLY A 6 3.58 -9.98 21.33
N PHE A 7 3.27 -10.54 20.18
CA PHE A 7 2.80 -9.81 19.02
C PHE A 7 1.45 -9.17 19.38
N ASP A 8 1.46 -7.91 19.77
CA ASP A 8 0.26 -7.11 19.77
C ASP A 8 -0.08 -6.81 18.31
N ALA A 9 -1.03 -7.55 17.79
CA ALA A 9 -1.55 -7.38 16.43
C ALA A 9 -2.29 -6.04 16.25
N PHE A 10 -2.39 -5.24 17.30
CA PHE A 10 -3.12 -3.99 17.34
C PHE A 10 -2.33 -2.98 18.20
N GLY A 11 -1.77 -1.99 17.56
CA GLY A 11 -1.39 -0.78 18.24
C GLY A 11 0.08 -0.56 18.50
N GLY A 12 0.53 0.58 18.08
CA GLY A 12 1.74 1.25 18.51
C GLY A 12 2.88 1.14 17.51
N SER A 13 3.08 2.23 16.78
CA SER A 13 4.32 2.52 16.06
C SER A 13 5.53 2.19 16.93
N LYS A 14 6.21 1.11 16.63
CA LYS A 14 7.61 0.95 16.94
C LYS A 14 8.32 0.84 15.62
N ASP A 15 9.26 1.74 15.37
CA ASP A 15 10.15 1.68 14.23
C ASP A 15 10.87 0.33 14.24
N HIS A 16 10.35 -0.61 13.46
CA HIS A 16 11.01 -1.88 13.26
C HIS A 16 11.99 -1.73 12.10
N ASN A 17 13.24 -1.53 12.45
CA ASN A 17 14.34 -1.61 11.49
C ASN A 17 14.56 -3.09 11.15
N TYR A 18 14.12 -3.52 9.98
CA TYR A 18 14.47 -4.84 9.45
C TYR A 18 15.78 -4.73 8.66
N ALA A 19 16.81 -5.49 9.08
CA ALA A 19 17.97 -5.71 8.25
C ALA A 19 17.57 -6.73 7.17
N ILE A 20 17.57 -6.30 5.91
CA ILE A 20 17.28 -7.18 4.78
C ILE A 20 18.60 -7.65 4.22
N PRO A 21 18.97 -8.94 4.37
CA PRO A 21 20.13 -9.49 3.68
C PRO A 21 19.80 -9.54 2.17
N MET A 22 20.44 -8.70 1.39
CA MET A 22 20.41 -8.81 -0.07
C MET A 22 21.21 -10.05 -0.47
N HIS A 23 20.55 -11.07 -0.96
CA HIS A 23 21.21 -12.24 -1.54
C HIS A 23 21.87 -11.81 -2.85
N ARG A 24 23.20 -11.68 -2.85
CA ARG A 24 24.00 -11.39 -4.04
C ARG A 24 24.39 -12.70 -4.74
N SER A 25 24.54 -12.62 -6.05
CA SER A 25 25.25 -13.66 -6.82
C SER A 25 26.67 -13.83 -6.25
N ARG A 26 27.22 -15.05 -6.33
CA ARG A 26 28.51 -15.42 -5.70
C ARG A 26 29.75 -14.61 -6.16
N ASP A 27 29.58 -13.69 -7.11
CA ASP A 27 30.66 -12.94 -7.73
C ASP A 27 30.73 -11.47 -7.30
N ASP A 28 29.84 -11.01 -6.41
CA ASP A 28 29.86 -9.62 -5.92
C ASP A 28 30.69 -9.48 -4.64
N ASP A 29 31.49 -8.43 -4.61
CA ASP A 29 32.42 -8.05 -3.53
C ASP A 29 31.73 -8.08 -2.14
N LEU A 30 32.27 -8.88 -1.22
CA LEU A 30 31.79 -9.09 0.16
C LEU A 30 31.96 -7.86 1.06
N SER A 31 32.36 -6.70 0.53
CA SER A 31 32.72 -5.52 1.32
C SER A 31 31.58 -4.59 1.72
N MET A 32 30.35 -4.81 1.21
CA MET A 32 29.23 -3.91 1.52
C MET A 32 28.34 -4.46 2.64
N ALA A 33 28.13 -3.62 3.66
CA ALA A 33 27.18 -3.89 4.73
C ALA A 33 25.75 -4.15 4.18
N PRO A 34 24.95 -5.02 4.84
CA PRO A 34 23.57 -5.24 4.44
C PRO A 34 22.78 -3.92 4.46
N LEU A 35 21.97 -3.71 3.43
CA LEU A 35 21.07 -2.55 3.37
C LEU A 35 19.99 -2.69 4.43
N THR A 36 19.90 -1.73 5.35
CA THR A 36 18.83 -1.66 6.34
C THR A 36 17.84 -0.58 5.91
N LEU A 37 16.57 -0.97 5.75
CA LEU A 37 15.49 -0.06 5.36
C LEU A 37 14.47 0.05 6.51
N PRO A 38 14.20 1.25 7.03
CA PRO A 38 13.08 1.45 7.93
C PRO A 38 11.78 1.18 7.19
N CYS A 39 10.83 0.50 7.81
CA CYS A 39 9.49 0.34 7.25
C CYS A 39 8.45 0.16 8.34
N THR A 40 7.21 0.46 8.04
CA THR A 40 6.05 0.08 8.86
C THR A 40 5.32 -1.08 8.20
N LEU A 41 5.36 -2.26 8.80
CA LEU A 41 4.60 -3.41 8.32
C LEU A 41 3.19 -3.34 8.88
N MET A 42 2.19 -3.22 8.03
CA MET A 42 0.80 -3.11 8.48
C MET A 42 -0.18 -3.82 7.54
N ARG A 43 -1.31 -4.25 8.11
CA ARG A 43 -2.49 -4.64 7.34
C ARG A 43 -3.16 -3.37 6.81
N ALA A 44 -3.61 -3.43 5.57
CA ALA A 44 -4.37 -2.37 4.93
C ALA A 44 -5.51 -3.00 4.11
N GLY A 45 -6.75 -2.81 4.54
CA GLY A 45 -7.89 -3.53 3.97
C GLY A 45 -7.69 -5.05 4.10
N THR A 46 -7.86 -5.79 3.00
CA THR A 46 -7.60 -7.23 2.90
C THR A 46 -6.18 -7.58 2.48
N SER A 47 -5.27 -6.61 2.48
CA SER A 47 -3.87 -6.78 2.10
C SER A 47 -2.94 -6.48 3.28
N ARG A 48 -1.68 -6.89 3.16
CA ARG A 48 -0.61 -6.55 4.11
C ARG A 48 0.67 -6.26 3.34
N GLY A 49 1.45 -5.29 3.82
CA GLY A 49 2.75 -5.01 3.27
C GLY A 49 3.49 -3.91 4.03
N PRO A 50 4.79 -3.72 3.72
CA PRO A 50 5.57 -2.61 4.24
C PRO A 50 5.15 -1.29 3.59
N PHE A 51 5.11 -0.26 4.43
CA PHE A 51 4.96 1.13 4.06
C PHE A 51 6.31 1.82 4.25
N PHE A 52 6.75 2.54 3.24
CA PHE A 52 8.00 3.29 3.23
C PHE A 52 7.75 4.78 3.01
N LEU A 53 8.53 5.62 3.69
CA LEU A 53 8.73 6.97 3.17
C LEU A 53 9.59 6.86 1.89
N ARG A 54 9.29 7.70 0.90
CA ARG A 54 10.04 7.73 -0.36
C ARG A 54 11.55 7.92 -0.12
N ASP A 55 11.89 8.74 0.87
CA ASP A 55 13.28 9.09 1.19
C ASP A 55 14.04 7.96 1.91
N TRP A 56 13.35 6.91 2.37
CA TRP A 56 13.99 5.71 2.93
C TRP A 56 14.50 4.75 1.85
N LEU A 57 14.06 4.96 0.61
CA LEU A 57 14.36 4.08 -0.52
C LEU A 57 15.36 4.74 -1.49
N PRO A 58 16.13 3.96 -2.24
CA PRO A 58 16.98 4.48 -3.30
C PRO A 58 16.18 5.37 -4.27
N ALA A 59 16.80 6.47 -4.70
CA ALA A 59 16.20 7.40 -5.65
C ALA A 59 16.10 6.78 -7.06
N ASP A 60 17.11 6.02 -7.46
CA ASP A 60 17.14 5.27 -8.71
C ASP A 60 16.07 4.17 -8.71
N GLU A 61 15.35 4.03 -9.84
CA GLU A 61 14.23 3.10 -9.93
C GLU A 61 14.66 1.64 -9.88
N ALA A 62 15.74 1.27 -10.54
CA ALA A 62 16.24 -0.09 -10.57
C ALA A 62 16.74 -0.52 -9.19
N ALA A 63 17.54 0.33 -8.54
CA ALA A 63 18.01 0.10 -7.17
C ALA A 63 16.85 0.04 -6.16
N ARG A 64 15.83 0.89 -6.31
CA ARG A 64 14.61 0.83 -5.51
C ARG A 64 13.88 -0.51 -5.70
N ASN A 65 13.69 -0.93 -6.95
CA ASN A 65 12.99 -2.18 -7.25
C ASN A 65 13.75 -3.39 -6.67
N GLU A 66 15.07 -3.41 -6.75
CA GLU A 66 15.88 -4.45 -6.10
C GLU A 66 15.72 -4.44 -4.57
N ALA A 67 15.72 -3.26 -3.96
CA ALA A 67 15.47 -3.13 -2.52
C ALA A 67 14.08 -3.66 -2.13
N LEU A 68 13.04 -3.40 -2.92
CA LEU A 68 11.68 -3.92 -2.68
C LEU A 68 11.60 -5.44 -2.87
N ILE A 69 12.29 -5.99 -3.88
CA ILE A 69 12.39 -7.44 -4.11
C ILE A 69 13.03 -8.13 -2.89
N GLY A 70 14.13 -7.56 -2.39
CA GLY A 70 14.79 -8.06 -1.19
C GLY A 70 13.92 -7.92 0.05
N ALA A 71 13.29 -6.76 0.26
CA ALA A 71 12.41 -6.50 1.40
C ALA A 71 11.25 -7.50 1.51
N ILE A 72 10.64 -7.83 0.39
CA ILE A 72 9.53 -8.80 0.33
C ILE A 72 10.03 -10.26 0.36
N GLY A 73 11.28 -10.53 -0.04
CA GLY A 73 11.78 -11.90 -0.22
C GLY A 73 11.27 -12.55 -1.51
N ALA A 74 11.10 -11.76 -2.57
CA ALA A 74 10.41 -12.17 -3.80
C ALA A 74 11.10 -13.29 -4.59
N SER A 75 12.36 -13.62 -4.29
CA SER A 75 13.11 -14.69 -4.95
C SER A 75 12.61 -16.09 -4.58
N ASP A 76 11.87 -16.21 -3.48
CA ASP A 76 11.32 -17.44 -2.94
C ASP A 76 9.79 -17.38 -2.90
N LEU A 77 9.13 -18.51 -3.18
CA LEU A 77 7.66 -18.61 -3.16
C LEU A 77 7.07 -18.38 -1.76
N LEU A 78 7.78 -18.77 -0.71
CA LEU A 78 7.36 -18.59 0.68
C LEU A 78 7.80 -17.24 1.25
N GLN A 79 8.73 -16.55 0.58
CA GLN A 79 9.25 -15.24 0.97
C GLN A 79 9.85 -15.22 2.40
N VAL A 80 10.55 -16.32 2.75
CA VAL A 80 11.08 -16.57 4.10
C VAL A 80 12.12 -15.53 4.52
N ASP A 81 12.95 -15.05 3.57
CA ASP A 81 14.01 -14.06 3.81
C ASP A 81 13.49 -12.61 3.83
N GLY A 82 12.19 -12.39 3.70
CA GLY A 82 11.59 -11.06 3.65
C GLY A 82 10.36 -10.92 4.54
N VAL A 83 9.71 -9.76 4.44
CA VAL A 83 8.48 -9.48 5.18
C VAL A 83 7.20 -9.88 4.43
N GLY A 84 7.34 -10.48 3.26
CA GLY A 84 6.22 -11.00 2.48
C GLY A 84 5.56 -12.20 3.16
N GLY A 85 4.53 -12.76 2.53
CA GLY A 85 3.79 -13.91 3.07
C GLY A 85 3.39 -14.91 1.99
N GLY A 86 4.17 -14.99 0.90
CA GLY A 86 3.99 -16.01 -0.14
C GLY A 86 2.70 -15.87 -0.96
N SER A 87 2.04 -14.71 -0.94
CA SER A 87 0.83 -14.47 -1.73
C SER A 87 0.80 -13.05 -2.32
N THR A 88 -0.02 -12.84 -3.34
CA THR A 88 -0.21 -11.52 -3.93
C THR A 88 -0.82 -10.50 -2.94
N LEU A 89 -1.57 -10.95 -1.94
CA LEU A 89 -2.16 -10.09 -0.90
C LEU A 89 -1.13 -9.61 0.12
N THR A 90 -0.02 -10.32 0.26
CA THR A 90 1.03 -10.07 1.25
C THR A 90 2.38 -9.69 0.63
N SER A 91 2.42 -9.47 -0.70
CA SER A 91 3.61 -9.05 -1.46
C SER A 91 3.38 -7.65 -2.08
N LYS A 92 2.84 -6.75 -1.29
CA LYS A 92 2.46 -5.39 -1.67
C LYS A 92 3.29 -4.37 -0.91
N VAL A 93 3.57 -3.26 -1.57
CA VAL A 93 4.34 -2.15 -0.98
C VAL A 93 3.60 -0.84 -1.21
N ALA A 94 3.59 0.01 -0.18
CA ALA A 94 3.18 1.40 -0.28
C ALA A 94 4.39 2.31 -0.09
N ILE A 95 4.58 3.25 -1.00
CA ILE A 95 5.62 4.27 -0.93
C ILE A 95 4.92 5.62 -0.82
N VAL A 96 5.21 6.36 0.24
CA VAL A 96 4.51 7.60 0.58
C VAL A 96 5.50 8.75 0.70
N SER A 97 5.14 9.90 0.18
CA SER A 97 5.91 11.15 0.32
C SER A 97 4.96 12.34 0.46
N ARG A 98 5.50 13.51 0.82
CA ARG A 98 4.74 14.76 0.69
C ARG A 98 4.40 14.99 -0.77
N SER A 99 3.20 15.46 -1.05
CA SER A 99 2.77 15.76 -2.41
C SER A 99 3.23 17.14 -2.85
N ALA A 100 3.60 17.23 -4.14
CA ALA A 100 3.74 18.50 -4.85
C ALA A 100 2.48 18.82 -5.69
N GLU A 101 1.52 17.88 -5.77
CA GLU A 101 0.28 18.06 -6.50
C GLU A 101 -0.63 19.04 -5.75
N PRO A 102 -1.13 20.10 -6.42
CA PRO A 102 -2.01 21.08 -5.79
C PRO A 102 -3.25 20.43 -5.16
N GLY A 103 -3.49 20.77 -3.90
CA GLY A 103 -4.64 20.27 -3.16
C GLY A 103 -4.47 18.86 -2.57
N CYS A 104 -3.29 18.21 -2.73
CA CYS A 104 -2.96 16.96 -2.09
C CYS A 104 -1.94 17.14 -0.97
N ASP A 105 -2.03 16.30 0.06
CA ASP A 105 -1.12 16.30 1.21
C ASP A 105 0.04 15.34 0.99
N VAL A 106 -0.24 14.17 0.41
CA VAL A 106 0.75 13.11 0.17
C VAL A 106 0.58 12.45 -1.20
N ASP A 107 1.71 12.00 -1.75
CA ASP A 107 1.75 11.10 -2.89
C ASP A 107 1.75 9.65 -2.38
N TYR A 108 1.05 8.78 -3.06
CA TYR A 108 1.04 7.34 -2.84
C TYR A 108 1.41 6.62 -4.13
N LEU A 109 2.52 5.90 -4.11
CA LEU A 109 2.92 4.96 -5.15
C LEU A 109 2.74 3.53 -4.64
N PHE A 110 1.89 2.77 -5.30
CA PHE A 110 1.71 1.34 -5.06
C PHE A 110 2.70 0.53 -5.89
N ALA A 111 3.28 -0.50 -5.29
CA ALA A 111 4.06 -1.50 -5.99
C ALA A 111 3.60 -2.91 -5.63
N GLN A 112 3.32 -3.73 -6.65
CA GLN A 112 3.10 -5.16 -6.52
C GLN A 112 4.42 -5.86 -6.77
N VAL A 113 4.91 -6.60 -5.78
CA VAL A 113 6.12 -7.41 -5.90
C VAL A 113 5.73 -8.84 -6.28
N GLY A 114 6.49 -9.46 -7.16
CA GLY A 114 6.23 -10.83 -7.61
C GLY A 114 6.38 -11.86 -6.48
N VAL A 115 5.64 -12.96 -6.57
CA VAL A 115 5.79 -14.13 -5.68
C VAL A 115 6.62 -15.17 -6.39
N GLY A 116 7.82 -15.48 -5.89
CA GLY A 116 8.79 -16.34 -6.58
C GLY A 116 9.33 -15.74 -7.89
N GLN A 117 9.19 -14.43 -8.06
CA GLN A 117 9.61 -13.71 -9.26
C GLN A 117 10.26 -12.38 -8.88
N LYS A 118 11.45 -12.12 -9.40
CA LYS A 118 12.17 -10.85 -9.18
C LYS A 118 11.58 -9.73 -10.05
N SER A 119 10.35 -9.33 -9.77
CA SER A 119 9.63 -8.30 -10.52
C SER A 119 8.91 -7.34 -9.59
N VAL A 120 8.83 -6.09 -10.01
CA VAL A 120 8.04 -5.03 -9.36
C VAL A 120 7.16 -4.37 -10.41
N GLU A 121 5.85 -4.38 -10.18
CA GLU A 121 4.86 -3.76 -11.04
C GLU A 121 4.26 -2.54 -10.36
N THR A 122 4.35 -1.39 -11.03
CA THR A 122 3.78 -0.12 -10.54
C THR A 122 2.64 0.40 -11.40
N ARG A 123 2.21 -0.34 -12.43
CA ARG A 123 1.05 0.02 -13.26
C ARG A 123 -0.30 -0.20 -12.55
N PRO A 124 -0.49 -1.30 -11.79
CA PRO A 124 -1.77 -1.50 -11.10
C PRO A 124 -1.94 -0.51 -9.94
N ASN A 125 -3.20 -0.33 -9.53
CA ASN A 125 -3.57 0.37 -8.31
C ASN A 125 -4.00 -0.63 -7.23
N CYS A 126 -3.98 -0.22 -5.97
CA CYS A 126 -4.48 -1.04 -4.86
C CYS A 126 -5.21 -0.19 -3.81
N GLY A 127 -6.55 -0.24 -3.84
CA GLY A 127 -7.39 0.41 -2.86
C GLY A 127 -7.17 -0.11 -1.43
N ASN A 128 -6.87 -1.40 -1.28
CA ASN A 128 -6.56 -1.96 0.04
C ASN A 128 -5.32 -1.31 0.67
N MET A 129 -4.19 -1.27 -0.05
CA MET A 129 -2.98 -0.63 0.47
C MET A 129 -3.17 0.89 0.68
N LEU A 130 -3.99 1.54 -0.15
CA LEU A 130 -4.34 2.95 -0.01
C LEU A 130 -4.97 3.25 1.36
N SER A 131 -5.77 2.34 1.94
CA SER A 131 -6.38 2.56 3.25
C SER A 131 -5.35 2.76 4.38
N GLY A 132 -4.15 2.20 4.25
CA GLY A 132 -3.07 2.40 5.23
C GLY A 132 -2.29 3.70 5.05
N VAL A 133 -2.49 4.44 3.96
CA VAL A 133 -1.68 5.64 3.64
C VAL A 133 -1.93 6.77 4.63
N ALA A 134 -3.18 7.05 5.00
CA ALA A 134 -3.49 8.14 5.93
C ALA A 134 -2.98 7.87 7.36
N PRO A 135 -3.22 6.69 7.96
CA PRO A 135 -2.61 6.35 9.26
C PRO A 135 -1.08 6.49 9.22
N PHE A 136 -0.43 5.91 8.23
CA PHE A 136 1.01 5.99 8.05
C PHE A 136 1.51 7.44 7.91
N ALA A 137 0.87 8.25 7.06
CA ALA A 137 1.27 9.64 6.84
C ALA A 137 1.15 10.51 8.10
N ILE A 138 0.14 10.26 8.93
CA ILE A 138 -0.04 10.95 10.20
C ILE A 138 1.04 10.55 11.19
N GLU A 139 1.29 9.24 11.35
CA GLU A 139 2.28 8.71 12.30
C GLU A 139 3.71 9.08 11.92
N GLN A 140 4.01 9.18 10.61
CA GLN A 140 5.30 9.66 10.13
C GLN A 140 5.43 11.19 10.08
N GLY A 141 4.42 11.92 10.57
CA GLY A 141 4.46 13.40 10.64
C GLY A 141 4.40 14.10 9.29
N LEU A 142 3.97 13.41 8.23
CA LEU A 142 3.72 14.05 6.93
C LEU A 142 2.46 14.94 7.00
N VAL A 143 1.47 14.54 7.77
CA VAL A 143 0.21 15.26 7.97
C VAL A 143 -0.06 15.41 9.46
N ALA A 144 -0.42 16.62 9.88
CA ALA A 144 -0.83 16.87 11.27
C ALA A 144 -2.26 16.37 11.49
N ALA A 145 -2.45 15.59 12.55
CA ALA A 145 -3.79 15.11 12.91
C ALA A 145 -4.65 16.25 13.48
N ALA A 146 -5.89 16.35 13.02
CA ALA A 146 -6.97 17.10 13.69
C ALA A 146 -7.52 16.26 14.87
N ASP A 147 -8.29 16.89 15.75
CA ASP A 147 -9.00 16.17 16.80
C ASP A 147 -10.31 15.59 16.25
N GLY A 148 -10.61 14.33 16.59
CA GLY A 148 -11.80 13.62 16.16
C GLY A 148 -11.62 12.84 14.87
N GLU A 149 -11.51 13.49 13.73
CA GLU A 149 -11.27 12.88 12.41
C GLU A 149 -10.23 13.68 11.64
N THR A 150 -9.40 12.97 10.88
CA THR A 150 -8.44 13.58 9.95
C THR A 150 -8.66 13.04 8.55
N THR A 151 -8.82 13.92 7.59
CA THR A 151 -8.83 13.58 6.16
C THR A 151 -7.47 13.93 5.55
N VAL A 152 -6.83 12.92 4.98
CA VAL A 152 -5.58 13.05 4.21
C VAL A 152 -5.93 12.99 2.73
N ARG A 153 -5.53 14.04 2.00
CA ARG A 153 -5.75 14.13 0.55
C ARG A 153 -4.57 13.47 -0.16
N VAL A 154 -4.84 12.35 -0.78
CA VAL A 154 -3.83 11.49 -1.40
C VAL A 154 -3.86 11.68 -2.92
N PHE A 155 -2.69 11.91 -3.50
CA PHE A 155 -2.47 11.77 -4.94
C PHE A 155 -1.94 10.36 -5.22
N ASN A 156 -2.72 9.57 -5.94
CA ASN A 156 -2.30 8.25 -6.39
C ASN A 156 -1.44 8.38 -7.65
N VAL A 157 -0.15 8.11 -7.52
CA VAL A 157 0.82 8.25 -8.61
C VAL A 157 0.56 7.25 -9.75
N ASN A 158 0.08 6.03 -9.42
CA ASN A 158 -0.18 4.98 -10.41
C ASN A 158 -1.30 5.37 -11.38
N THR A 159 -2.38 5.96 -10.89
CA THR A 159 -3.58 6.30 -11.66
C THR A 159 -3.75 7.79 -11.92
N ARG A 160 -2.89 8.63 -11.31
CA ARG A 160 -2.97 10.10 -11.34
C ARG A 160 -4.32 10.63 -10.84
N SER A 161 -4.93 9.94 -9.89
CA SER A 161 -6.23 10.29 -9.31
C SER A 161 -6.07 10.78 -7.87
N ARG A 162 -7.07 11.54 -7.40
CA ARG A 162 -7.10 12.08 -6.03
C ARG A 162 -8.11 11.31 -5.20
N ILE A 163 -7.71 11.00 -3.99
CA ILE A 163 -8.53 10.26 -3.04
C ILE A 163 -8.44 10.93 -1.68
N ASP A 164 -9.59 11.17 -1.06
CA ASP A 164 -9.66 11.57 0.33
C ASP A 164 -9.72 10.33 1.22
N VAL A 165 -8.77 10.20 2.13
CA VAL A 165 -8.70 9.11 3.10
C VAL A 165 -8.97 9.66 4.49
N THR A 166 -10.11 9.31 5.10
CA THR A 166 -10.50 9.80 6.41
C THR A 166 -10.34 8.72 7.46
N VAL A 167 -9.65 9.07 8.55
CA VAL A 167 -9.38 8.21 9.71
C VAL A 167 -9.83 8.86 11.01
N LEU A 168 -10.14 8.04 12.02
CA LEU A 168 -10.47 8.52 13.36
C LEU A 168 -9.18 8.94 14.10
N THR A 169 -9.18 10.14 14.64
CA THR A 169 -8.04 10.73 15.34
C THR A 169 -8.42 11.49 16.61
N PRO A 170 -9.19 10.87 17.55
CA PRO A 170 -9.50 11.50 18.83
C PRO A 170 -8.20 11.79 19.58
N GLY A 171 -8.11 12.96 20.17
CA GLY A 171 -6.89 13.42 20.84
C GLY A 171 -5.70 13.57 19.88
N ARG A 172 -5.95 13.72 18.60
CA ARG A 172 -4.95 13.85 17.51
C ARG A 172 -4.04 12.63 17.35
N ARG A 173 -4.57 11.44 17.63
CA ARG A 173 -3.85 10.16 17.49
C ARG A 173 -4.68 9.20 16.67
N VAL A 174 -4.06 8.49 15.75
CA VAL A 174 -4.74 7.46 14.95
C VAL A 174 -5.29 6.38 15.88
N VAL A 175 -6.53 5.98 15.65
CA VAL A 175 -7.18 4.86 16.34
C VAL A 175 -7.31 3.70 15.38
N TYR A 176 -6.86 2.52 15.84
CA TYR A 176 -6.95 1.27 15.08
C TYR A 176 -8.07 0.36 15.56
N ASP A 177 -8.44 0.45 16.85
CA ASP A 177 -9.51 -0.35 17.43
C ASP A 177 -10.88 0.21 17.04
N GLY A 178 -11.83 -0.70 16.74
CA GLY A 178 -13.17 -0.31 16.35
C GLY A 178 -14.08 -1.50 16.07
N SER A 179 -15.31 -1.21 15.64
CA SER A 179 -16.35 -2.23 15.40
C SER A 179 -16.60 -2.52 13.92
N THR A 180 -15.81 -1.92 13.00
CA THR A 180 -16.01 -2.11 11.58
C THR A 180 -15.39 -3.43 11.12
N SER A 181 -16.20 -4.29 10.50
CA SER A 181 -15.73 -5.50 9.81
C SER A 181 -15.66 -5.28 8.31
N ILE A 182 -14.74 -5.98 7.66
CA ILE A 182 -14.69 -6.09 6.20
C ILE A 182 -14.58 -7.56 5.81
N ASP A 183 -15.20 -7.93 4.69
CA ASP A 183 -15.16 -9.30 4.19
C ASP A 183 -13.72 -9.73 3.89
N GLY A 184 -13.40 -10.97 4.26
CA GLY A 184 -12.07 -11.55 4.07
C GLY A 184 -11.05 -11.23 5.18
N VAL A 185 -11.44 -10.48 6.23
CA VAL A 185 -10.59 -10.19 7.40
C VAL A 185 -11.28 -10.61 8.67
N ALA A 186 -10.58 -11.37 9.51
CA ALA A 186 -11.08 -11.74 10.82
C ALA A 186 -11.09 -10.54 11.78
N GLY A 187 -12.14 -10.46 12.62
CA GLY A 187 -12.27 -9.41 13.64
C GLY A 187 -12.77 -8.07 13.11
N THR A 188 -12.58 -7.05 13.92
CA THR A 188 -13.02 -5.67 13.64
C THR A 188 -11.88 -4.68 13.85
N ALA A 189 -12.01 -3.48 13.29
CA ALA A 189 -11.05 -2.40 13.41
C ALA A 189 -11.75 -1.03 13.31
N ALA A 190 -11.03 0.05 13.52
CA ALA A 190 -11.54 1.39 13.23
C ALA A 190 -11.84 1.56 11.74
N PRO A 191 -12.92 2.28 11.37
CA PRO A 191 -13.25 2.53 9.98
C PRO A 191 -12.23 3.45 9.34
N ILE A 192 -11.89 3.16 8.08
CA ILE A 192 -11.15 4.05 7.20
C ILE A 192 -12.02 4.29 5.98
N ARG A 193 -12.37 5.55 5.71
CA ARG A 193 -13.19 5.93 4.58
C ARG A 193 -12.32 6.37 3.41
N LEU A 194 -12.55 5.79 2.24
CA LEU A 194 -11.90 6.17 0.99
C LEU A 194 -12.93 6.85 0.09
N ASN A 195 -12.70 8.10 -0.27
CA ASN A 195 -13.52 8.85 -1.23
C ASN A 195 -12.70 9.11 -2.49
N PHE A 196 -12.99 8.38 -3.54
CA PHE A 196 -12.34 8.51 -4.84
C PHE A 196 -12.95 9.68 -5.61
N LEU A 197 -12.21 10.77 -5.78
CA LEU A 197 -12.70 11.99 -6.39
C LEU A 197 -12.72 11.92 -7.92
N ASP A 198 -11.74 11.24 -8.51
CA ASP A 198 -11.54 11.19 -9.98
C ASP A 198 -11.71 9.73 -10.49
N ALA A 199 -12.70 8.99 -9.95
CA ALA A 199 -12.85 7.56 -10.23
C ALA A 199 -13.58 7.24 -11.55
N TRP A 200 -14.36 8.17 -12.06
CA TRP A 200 -15.26 7.92 -13.19
C TRP A 200 -14.52 8.06 -14.52
N GLY A 201 -14.45 6.98 -15.28
CA GLY A 201 -13.83 7.00 -16.59
C GLY A 201 -12.32 7.19 -16.56
N ALA A 202 -11.65 6.82 -15.48
CA ALA A 202 -10.21 7.08 -15.29
C ALA A 202 -9.33 6.39 -16.36
N MET A 203 -9.77 5.25 -16.90
CA MET A 203 -9.03 4.50 -17.92
C MET A 203 -9.58 4.71 -19.33
N THR A 204 -10.89 4.86 -19.48
CA THR A 204 -11.59 4.85 -20.78
C THR A 204 -12.18 6.21 -21.15
N GLY A 205 -12.16 7.17 -20.22
CA GLY A 205 -12.72 8.52 -20.43
C GLY A 205 -14.21 8.63 -20.11
N SER A 206 -14.90 7.53 -19.76
CA SER A 206 -16.34 7.53 -19.46
C SER A 206 -16.68 6.46 -18.44
N LEU A 207 -17.64 6.74 -17.52
CA LEU A 207 -18.17 5.75 -16.59
C LEU A 207 -18.72 4.52 -17.30
N PHE A 208 -19.42 4.71 -18.42
CA PHE A 208 -19.91 3.65 -19.29
C PHE A 208 -19.19 3.78 -20.64
N PRO A 209 -18.09 3.04 -20.88
CA PRO A 209 -17.29 3.18 -22.09
C PRO A 209 -18.05 2.92 -23.39
N THR A 210 -19.07 2.07 -23.33
CA THR A 210 -19.95 1.75 -24.47
C THR A 210 -21.09 2.78 -24.67
N GLY A 211 -21.24 3.71 -23.71
CA GLY A 211 -22.39 4.65 -23.65
C GLY A 211 -23.69 4.02 -23.20
N ARG A 212 -23.67 2.75 -22.77
CA ARG A 212 -24.84 1.99 -22.31
C ARG A 212 -24.63 1.49 -20.90
N ARG A 213 -25.73 1.29 -20.15
CA ARG A 213 -25.69 0.65 -18.83
C ARG A 213 -25.70 -0.88 -18.93
N ILE A 214 -26.28 -1.40 -20.00
CA ILE A 214 -26.36 -2.83 -20.29
C ILE A 214 -25.93 -3.02 -21.73
N ASP A 215 -25.00 -3.92 -21.94
CA ASP A 215 -24.54 -4.43 -23.23
C ASP A 215 -24.85 -5.92 -23.34
N THR A 216 -24.81 -6.45 -24.55
CA THR A 216 -24.95 -7.90 -24.77
C THR A 216 -23.64 -8.39 -25.42
N ILE A 217 -22.95 -9.30 -24.73
CA ILE A 217 -21.75 -9.96 -25.24
C ILE A 217 -22.01 -11.46 -25.24
N ASP A 218 -21.92 -12.09 -26.40
CA ASP A 218 -22.16 -13.53 -26.60
C ASP A 218 -23.53 -14.02 -26.04
N GLY A 219 -24.55 -13.14 -26.11
CA GLY A 219 -25.91 -13.45 -25.61
C GLY A 219 -26.10 -13.24 -24.11
N LEU A 220 -25.10 -12.77 -23.39
CA LEU A 220 -25.16 -12.42 -21.98
C LEU A 220 -25.33 -10.91 -21.80
N GLU A 221 -26.21 -10.52 -20.90
CA GLU A 221 -26.31 -9.12 -20.47
C GLU A 221 -25.19 -8.81 -19.50
N VAL A 222 -24.42 -7.76 -19.79
CA VAL A 222 -23.25 -7.32 -18.99
C VAL A 222 -23.29 -5.81 -18.83
N THR A 223 -22.55 -5.30 -17.84
CA THR A 223 -22.28 -3.87 -17.68
C THR A 223 -20.79 -3.63 -17.86
N CYS A 224 -20.42 -2.87 -18.91
CA CYS A 224 -19.06 -2.35 -19.05
C CYS A 224 -18.96 -1.03 -18.27
N ILE A 225 -18.20 -1.01 -17.19
CA ILE A 225 -18.09 0.16 -16.31
C ILE A 225 -16.62 0.49 -16.01
N ASP A 226 -16.30 1.78 -15.98
CA ASP A 226 -15.02 2.30 -15.54
C ASP A 226 -15.20 3.21 -14.31
N ALA A 227 -15.08 2.61 -13.12
CA ALA A 227 -15.18 3.28 -11.84
C ALA A 227 -13.94 2.94 -11.00
N ALA A 228 -12.87 3.73 -11.13
CA ALA A 228 -11.52 3.49 -10.63
C ALA A 228 -10.76 2.32 -11.30
N MET A 229 -11.47 1.33 -11.79
CA MET A 229 -10.96 0.24 -12.65
C MET A 229 -12.02 -0.06 -13.72
N ALA A 230 -11.55 -0.39 -14.92
CA ALA A 230 -12.43 -0.88 -15.97
C ALA A 230 -12.80 -2.35 -15.70
N LEU A 231 -14.11 -2.63 -15.69
CA LEU A 231 -14.69 -3.94 -15.41
C LEU A 231 -15.80 -4.26 -16.42
N VAL A 232 -16.06 -5.54 -16.60
CA VAL A 232 -17.19 -6.10 -17.35
C VAL A 232 -17.91 -7.13 -16.51
#